data_4cb829dccc15689c8b337ee3a19554c4
#
_entry.id   4cb829dccc15689c8b337ee3a19554c4
#
_cell.length_a   1.000
_cell.length_b   1.000
_cell.length_c   1.000
_cell.angle_alpha   90.00
_cell.angle_beta   90.00
_cell.angle_gamma   90.00
#
_symmetry.space_group_name_H-M   'P 1'
#
loop_
_entity.id
_entity.type
_entity.pdbx_description
1 polymer ?
#
loop_
_entity_poly.entity_id
_entity_poly.type
_entity_poly.pdbx_seq_one_letter_code
_entity_poly.pdbx_strand_id
1 'polypeptide(L)'
;MTGRAFLTGATGFVGSHVARALCNAGWRVKALVRRSGNPRQLGIGDLPVEIVPGDLSAHTDLADAVSGSDAIVHVAGLVRARTLDDYREGNVLATVRLLRAAHQRAPDALVVLVSSQAAAGPARDGRQVCEGDVARPVSGYGLSKREGEEAVEREWKGP
;
A
#
# COMPACT_ATOMS: atom_id res chain seq x y z
N MET A 1 -23.23 2.83 -5.58
CA MET A 1 -23.01 2.93 -4.11
C MET A 1 -21.57 3.36 -3.89
N THR A 2 -21.36 4.39 -3.11
CA THR A 2 -20.02 4.90 -2.81
C THR A 2 -19.46 4.14 -1.62
N GLY A 3 -18.36 3.43 -1.80
CA GLY A 3 -17.72 2.61 -0.77
C GLY A 3 -16.83 3.42 0.18
N ARG A 4 -16.27 2.72 1.18
CA ARG A 4 -15.25 3.23 2.10
C ARG A 4 -13.89 2.65 1.74
N ALA A 5 -12.91 3.51 1.45
CA ALA A 5 -11.55 3.10 1.13
C ALA A 5 -10.58 3.46 2.27
N PHE A 6 -9.79 2.49 2.70
CA PHE A 6 -8.63 2.74 3.53
C PHE A 6 -7.39 2.87 2.66
N LEU A 7 -6.66 3.98 2.81
CA LEU A 7 -5.51 4.30 1.99
C LEU A 7 -4.25 4.47 2.84
N THR A 8 -3.19 3.76 2.50
CA THR A 8 -1.87 3.99 3.06
C THR A 8 -0.98 4.73 2.06
N GLY A 9 -0.02 5.50 2.55
CA GLY A 9 0.88 6.27 1.69
C GLY A 9 0.24 7.48 1.01
N ALA A 10 -0.93 7.94 1.47
CA ALA A 10 -1.68 9.07 0.92
C ALA A 10 -0.86 10.38 0.82
N THR A 11 0.17 10.53 1.65
CA THR A 11 1.05 11.71 1.69
C THR A 11 2.21 11.66 0.69
N GLY A 12 2.37 10.56 -0.04
CA GLY A 12 3.33 10.41 -1.11
C GLY A 12 2.78 10.88 -2.46
N PHE A 13 3.66 10.94 -3.47
CA PHE A 13 3.28 11.40 -4.82
C PHE A 13 2.13 10.55 -5.40
N VAL A 14 2.28 9.25 -5.51
CA VAL A 14 1.23 8.36 -6.05
C VAL A 14 0.00 8.38 -5.14
N GLY A 15 0.19 8.25 -3.83
CA GLY A 15 -0.92 8.17 -2.88
C GLY A 15 -1.81 9.40 -2.83
N SER A 16 -1.27 10.60 -3.01
CA SER A 16 -2.06 11.83 -3.07
C SER A 16 -2.96 11.88 -4.32
N HIS A 17 -2.47 11.39 -5.45
CA HIS A 17 -3.29 11.26 -6.67
C HIS A 17 -4.38 10.19 -6.53
N VAL A 18 -4.05 9.06 -5.88
CA VAL A 18 -5.04 8.00 -5.55
C VAL A 18 -6.12 8.55 -4.62
N ALA A 19 -5.74 9.27 -3.56
CA ALA A 19 -6.70 9.91 -2.65
C ALA A 19 -7.68 10.82 -3.40
N ARG A 20 -7.14 11.68 -4.27
CA ARG A 20 -7.94 12.59 -5.11
C ARG A 20 -8.88 11.83 -6.04
N ALA A 21 -8.39 10.80 -6.72
CA ALA A 21 -9.19 9.99 -7.62
C ALA A 21 -10.34 9.28 -6.90
N LEU A 22 -10.07 8.69 -5.73
CA LEU A 22 -11.10 8.06 -4.89
C LEU A 22 -12.16 9.07 -4.42
N CYS A 23 -11.74 10.24 -3.92
CA CYS A 23 -12.68 11.30 -3.53
C CYS A 23 -13.56 11.76 -4.70
N ASN A 24 -12.96 11.99 -5.88
CA ASN A 24 -13.69 12.40 -7.08
C ASN A 24 -14.69 11.32 -7.56
N ALA A 25 -14.36 10.05 -7.34
CA ALA A 25 -15.25 8.92 -7.61
C ALA A 25 -16.33 8.72 -6.51
N GLY A 26 -16.37 9.59 -5.50
CA GLY A 26 -17.37 9.58 -4.44
C GLY A 26 -17.07 8.60 -3.29
N TRP A 27 -15.86 8.03 -3.21
CA TRP A 27 -15.47 7.18 -2.09
C TRP A 27 -15.25 7.99 -0.82
N ARG A 28 -15.64 7.44 0.32
CA ARG A 28 -15.22 7.94 1.64
C ARG A 28 -13.83 7.38 1.93
N VAL A 29 -12.84 8.25 2.03
CA VAL A 29 -11.43 7.85 2.18
C VAL A 29 -10.96 8.06 3.61
N LYS A 30 -10.46 6.99 4.24
CA LYS A 30 -9.63 7.04 5.45
C LYS A 30 -8.17 6.90 5.05
N ALA A 31 -7.32 7.85 5.43
CA ALA A 31 -5.89 7.80 5.11
C ALA A 31 -5.04 7.63 6.36
N LEU A 32 -4.22 6.58 6.38
CA LEU A 32 -3.21 6.38 7.41
C LEU A 32 -2.06 7.37 7.19
N VAL A 33 -1.86 8.27 8.15
CA VAL A 33 -0.83 9.32 8.08
C VAL A 33 0.03 9.28 9.32
N ARG A 34 1.34 9.24 9.14
CA ARG A 34 2.29 9.28 10.24
C ARG A 34 2.15 10.58 11.03
N ARG A 35 2.29 10.52 12.36
CA ARG A 35 2.17 11.69 13.25
C ARG A 35 3.12 12.83 12.89
N SER A 36 4.28 12.51 12.29
CA SER A 36 5.24 13.49 11.77
C SER A 36 4.84 14.06 10.40
N GLY A 37 3.80 13.53 9.77
CA GLY A 37 3.32 14.00 8.47
C GLY A 37 2.46 15.26 8.61
N ASN A 38 2.62 16.21 7.67
CA ASN A 38 1.74 17.36 7.56
C ASN A 38 0.81 17.17 6.33
N PRO A 39 -0.47 16.85 6.51
CA PRO A 39 -1.39 16.59 5.41
C PRO A 39 -1.51 17.76 4.43
N ARG A 40 -1.43 19.01 4.91
CA ARG A 40 -1.53 20.21 4.06
C ARG A 40 -0.35 20.36 3.10
N GLN A 41 0.85 20.02 3.56
CA GLN A 41 2.07 20.07 2.72
C GLN A 41 2.16 18.90 1.73
N LEU A 42 1.31 17.89 1.89
CA LEU A 42 1.43 16.61 1.23
C LEU A 42 0.31 16.34 0.19
N GLY A 43 -0.40 17.39 -0.24
CA GLY A 43 -1.34 17.34 -1.36
C GLY A 43 -2.71 16.70 -1.07
N ILE A 44 -3.02 16.41 0.21
CA ILE A 44 -4.32 15.85 0.62
C ILE A 44 -5.08 16.74 1.61
N GLY A 45 -4.50 17.89 2.01
CA GLY A 45 -5.09 18.76 3.03
C GLY A 45 -6.42 19.39 2.63
N ASP A 46 -6.67 19.55 1.33
CA ASP A 46 -7.90 20.13 0.78
C ASP A 46 -8.91 19.06 0.33
N LEU A 47 -8.60 17.77 0.54
CA LEU A 47 -9.48 16.67 0.18
C LEU A 47 -10.38 16.29 1.38
N PRO A 48 -11.61 15.82 1.13
CA PRO A 48 -12.51 15.30 2.17
C PRO A 48 -12.08 13.91 2.64
N VAL A 49 -10.87 13.85 3.21
CA VAL A 49 -10.23 12.60 3.66
C VAL A 49 -10.20 12.58 5.19
N GLU A 50 -10.67 11.50 5.79
CA GLU A 50 -10.51 11.23 7.22
C GLU A 50 -9.06 10.83 7.50
N ILE A 51 -8.35 11.61 8.32
CA ILE A 51 -6.97 11.30 8.69
C ILE A 51 -6.97 10.36 9.91
N VAL A 52 -6.36 9.20 9.73
CA VAL A 52 -6.09 8.24 10.82
C VAL A 52 -4.60 8.37 11.19
N PRO A 53 -4.28 8.89 12.38
CA PRO A 53 -2.89 9.00 12.81
C PRO A 53 -2.28 7.63 13.10
N GLY A 54 -1.16 7.31 12.48
CA GLY A 54 -0.45 6.05 12.69
C GLY A 54 0.53 5.73 11.58
N ASP A 55 1.11 4.56 11.66
CA ASP A 55 2.01 4.00 10.67
C ASP A 55 1.78 2.49 10.52
N LEU A 56 2.62 1.81 9.74
CA LEU A 56 2.53 0.37 9.52
C LEU A 56 3.53 -0.41 10.40
N SER A 57 4.02 0.19 11.48
CA SER A 57 4.91 -0.48 12.42
C SER A 57 4.15 -1.50 13.30
N ALA A 58 4.91 -2.35 14.00
CA ALA A 58 4.35 -3.35 14.90
C ALA A 58 3.61 -2.75 16.13
N HIS A 59 3.78 -1.45 16.37
CA HIS A 59 3.21 -0.75 17.53
C HIS A 59 1.86 -0.06 17.22
N THR A 60 1.44 -0.03 15.95
CA THR A 60 0.17 0.58 15.56
C THR A 60 -0.92 -0.48 15.49
N ASP A 61 -2.03 -0.28 16.19
CA ASP A 61 -3.22 -1.08 15.99
C ASP A 61 -3.93 -0.63 14.70
N LEU A 62 -3.81 -1.46 13.69
CA LEU A 62 -4.42 -1.22 12.37
C LEU A 62 -5.86 -1.74 12.28
N ALA A 63 -6.30 -2.58 13.22
CA ALA A 63 -7.59 -3.25 13.14
C ALA A 63 -8.74 -2.25 13.12
N ASP A 64 -8.74 -1.28 14.04
CA ASP A 64 -9.76 -0.23 14.07
C ASP A 64 -9.64 0.73 12.87
N ALA A 65 -8.42 0.99 12.41
CA ALA A 65 -8.18 1.86 11.27
C ALA A 65 -8.83 1.31 9.98
N VAL A 66 -8.68 0.02 9.69
CA VAL A 66 -9.23 -0.64 8.50
C VAL A 66 -10.70 -1.04 8.64
N SER A 67 -11.27 -0.94 9.83
CA SER A 67 -12.61 -1.44 10.12
C SER A 67 -13.68 -0.83 9.20
N GLY A 68 -14.51 -1.71 8.64
CA GLY A 68 -15.61 -1.35 7.77
C GLY A 68 -15.17 -0.77 6.41
N SER A 69 -13.96 -1.01 5.98
CA SER A 69 -13.50 -0.66 4.63
C SER A 69 -14.04 -1.65 3.60
N ASP A 70 -14.52 -1.14 2.46
CA ASP A 70 -14.91 -1.93 1.30
C ASP A 70 -13.71 -2.14 0.36
N ALA A 71 -12.69 -1.28 0.45
CA ALA A 71 -11.43 -1.41 -0.26
C ALA A 71 -10.24 -0.92 0.60
N ILE A 72 -9.10 -1.56 0.43
CA ILE A 72 -7.82 -1.20 1.04
C ILE A 72 -6.81 -0.96 -0.09
N VAL A 73 -6.37 0.30 -0.24
CA VAL A 73 -5.36 0.65 -1.25
C VAL A 73 -4.03 0.90 -0.56
N HIS A 74 -3.12 -0.05 -0.73
CA HIS A 74 -1.81 -0.03 -0.08
C HIS A 74 -0.74 0.56 -1.01
N VAL A 75 -0.48 1.87 -0.85
CA VAL A 75 0.52 2.62 -1.63
C VAL A 75 1.81 2.85 -0.83
N ALA A 76 1.74 2.79 0.51
CA ALA A 76 2.90 2.99 1.36
C ALA A 76 4.00 1.98 1.06
N GLY A 77 5.24 2.45 1.04
CA GLY A 77 6.43 1.61 0.90
C GLY A 77 7.70 2.44 0.99
N LEU A 78 8.80 1.79 1.36
CA LEU A 78 10.12 2.37 1.36
C LEU A 78 10.76 2.24 -0.02
N VAL A 79 11.07 3.38 -0.66
CA VAL A 79 11.78 3.44 -1.96
C VAL A 79 13.29 3.48 -1.75
N ARG A 80 13.74 3.93 -0.56
CA ARG A 80 15.15 4.01 -0.18
C ARG A 80 15.32 3.47 1.23
N ALA A 81 16.26 2.54 1.39
CA ALA A 81 16.67 1.97 2.68
C ALA A 81 18.17 1.70 2.68
N ARG A 82 18.74 1.47 3.85
CA ARG A 82 20.18 1.18 4.00
C ARG A 82 20.50 -0.29 3.76
N THR A 83 19.59 -1.16 4.20
CA THR A 83 19.77 -2.62 4.12
C THR A 83 18.57 -3.28 3.45
N LEU A 84 18.71 -4.54 3.06
CA LEU A 84 17.59 -5.34 2.57
C LEU A 84 16.54 -5.57 3.66
N ASP A 85 16.97 -5.72 4.90
CA ASP A 85 16.08 -5.94 6.04
C ASP A 85 15.22 -4.70 6.33
N ASP A 86 15.77 -3.50 6.17
CA ASP A 86 14.97 -2.26 6.24
C ASP A 86 13.89 -2.23 5.14
N TYR A 87 14.25 -2.65 3.91
CA TYR A 87 13.27 -2.76 2.84
C TYR A 87 12.18 -3.79 3.17
N ARG A 88 12.55 -4.95 3.69
CA ARG A 88 11.60 -6.01 4.08
C ARG A 88 10.69 -5.55 5.20
N GLU A 89 11.22 -4.86 6.20
CA GLU A 89 10.41 -4.29 7.29
C GLU A 89 9.35 -3.34 6.73
N GLY A 90 9.74 -2.41 5.86
CA GLY A 90 8.84 -1.38 5.32
C GLY A 90 7.93 -1.82 4.20
N ASN A 91 8.28 -2.86 3.42
CA ASN A 91 7.55 -3.25 2.22
C ASN A 91 6.87 -4.64 2.35
N VAL A 92 7.43 -5.54 3.15
CA VAL A 92 6.88 -6.90 3.32
C VAL A 92 6.13 -7.02 4.64
N LEU A 93 6.82 -6.79 5.77
CA LEU A 93 6.21 -6.98 7.08
C LEU A 93 5.11 -5.94 7.35
N ALA A 94 5.28 -4.70 6.87
CA ALA A 94 4.24 -3.68 6.89
C ALA A 94 2.98 -4.12 6.12
N THR A 95 3.15 -4.71 4.94
CA THR A 95 2.05 -5.28 4.14
C THR A 95 1.37 -6.43 4.90
N VAL A 96 2.13 -7.37 5.46
CA VAL A 96 1.57 -8.50 6.23
C VAL A 96 0.75 -8.01 7.44
N ARG A 97 1.23 -6.99 8.18
CA ARG A 97 0.48 -6.41 9.31
C ARG A 97 -0.84 -5.80 8.85
N LEU A 98 -0.83 -5.08 7.74
CA LEU A 98 -2.05 -4.51 7.17
C LEU A 98 -3.06 -5.61 6.77
N LEU A 99 -2.60 -6.66 6.10
CA LEU A 99 -3.46 -7.78 5.70
C LEU A 99 -4.05 -8.51 6.90
N ARG A 100 -3.28 -8.73 7.96
CA ARG A 100 -3.78 -9.34 9.20
C ARG A 100 -4.87 -8.49 9.86
N ALA A 101 -4.70 -7.18 9.90
CA ALA A 101 -5.74 -6.27 10.38
C ALA A 101 -7.00 -6.32 9.49
N ALA A 102 -6.81 -6.38 8.17
CA ALA A 102 -7.89 -6.50 7.20
C ALA A 102 -8.69 -7.80 7.40
N HIS A 103 -8.03 -8.94 7.58
CA HIS A 103 -8.70 -10.21 7.89
C HIS A 103 -9.59 -10.15 9.12
N GLN A 104 -9.19 -9.38 10.13
CA GLN A 104 -9.94 -9.27 11.39
C GLN A 104 -11.16 -8.34 11.28
N ARG A 105 -11.08 -7.26 10.50
CA ARG A 105 -12.03 -6.15 10.56
C ARG A 105 -12.66 -5.73 9.23
N ALA A 106 -12.13 -6.23 8.11
CA ALA A 106 -12.63 -5.96 6.77
C ALA A 106 -12.34 -7.17 5.85
N PRO A 107 -12.81 -8.39 6.20
CA PRO A 107 -12.45 -9.63 5.48
C PRO A 107 -12.94 -9.64 4.03
N ASP A 108 -13.99 -8.89 3.71
CA ASP A 108 -14.58 -8.80 2.38
C ASP A 108 -14.05 -7.59 1.58
N ALA A 109 -13.05 -6.88 2.09
CA ALA A 109 -12.50 -5.73 1.40
C ALA A 109 -11.68 -6.14 0.17
N LEU A 110 -11.82 -5.39 -0.93
CA LEU A 110 -10.89 -5.50 -2.05
C LEU A 110 -9.53 -4.94 -1.64
N VAL A 111 -8.46 -5.74 -1.76
CA VAL A 111 -7.10 -5.28 -1.49
C VAL A 111 -6.36 -4.97 -2.78
N VAL A 112 -5.85 -3.75 -2.89
CA VAL A 112 -5.01 -3.28 -4.00
C VAL A 112 -3.63 -2.92 -3.46
N LEU A 113 -2.61 -3.69 -3.83
CA LEU A 113 -1.20 -3.37 -3.54
C LEU A 113 -0.59 -2.61 -4.73
N VAL A 114 -0.06 -1.43 -4.48
CA VAL A 114 0.76 -0.72 -5.47
C VAL A 114 2.18 -1.27 -5.42
N SER A 115 2.56 -2.01 -6.45
CA SER A 115 3.89 -2.56 -6.61
C SER A 115 4.80 -1.65 -7.46
N SER A 116 5.76 -2.22 -8.16
CA SER A 116 6.73 -1.52 -8.99
C SER A 116 7.21 -2.39 -10.13
N GLN A 117 7.54 -1.81 -11.28
CA GLN A 117 8.24 -2.52 -12.35
C GLN A 117 9.59 -3.10 -11.89
N ALA A 118 10.19 -2.52 -10.84
CA ALA A 118 11.40 -3.06 -10.24
C ALA A 118 11.21 -4.48 -9.65
N ALA A 119 9.98 -4.87 -9.32
CA ALA A 119 9.65 -6.22 -8.86
C ALA A 119 9.78 -7.25 -9.99
N ALA A 120 9.38 -6.90 -11.21
CA ALA A 120 9.53 -7.76 -12.38
C ALA A 120 11.00 -7.88 -12.83
N GLY A 121 11.77 -6.81 -12.63
CA GLY A 121 13.15 -6.71 -13.11
C GLY A 121 13.24 -6.24 -14.58
N PRO A 122 14.46 -6.19 -15.15
CA PRO A 122 14.68 -5.69 -16.49
C PRO A 122 14.16 -6.64 -17.58
N ALA A 123 13.72 -6.07 -18.69
CA ALA A 123 13.45 -6.81 -19.90
C ALA A 123 14.71 -7.54 -20.42
N ARG A 124 14.53 -8.69 -21.01
CA ARG A 124 15.59 -9.45 -21.67
C ARG A 124 15.38 -9.43 -23.18
N ASP A 125 16.48 -9.49 -23.91
CA ASP A 125 16.50 -9.64 -25.37
C ASP A 125 15.68 -8.56 -26.11
N GLY A 126 15.57 -7.36 -25.52
CA GLY A 126 14.87 -6.22 -26.11
C GLY A 126 13.34 -6.35 -26.18
N ARG A 127 12.74 -7.43 -25.68
CA ARG A 127 11.29 -7.60 -25.63
C ARG A 127 10.68 -6.91 -24.40
N GLN A 128 9.39 -6.59 -24.48
CA GLN A 128 8.64 -6.06 -23.33
C GLN A 128 8.46 -7.14 -22.27
N VAL A 129 8.46 -6.72 -20.99
CA VAL A 129 8.09 -7.56 -19.86
C VAL A 129 6.57 -7.69 -19.82
N CYS A 130 6.08 -8.91 -19.66
CA CYS A 130 4.66 -9.26 -19.54
C CYS A 130 4.36 -9.89 -18.19
N GLU A 131 3.07 -9.93 -17.82
CA GLU A 131 2.61 -10.47 -16.51
C GLU A 131 2.98 -11.95 -16.30
N GLY A 132 3.08 -12.73 -17.38
CA GLY A 132 3.48 -14.15 -17.35
C GLY A 132 4.98 -14.39 -17.22
N ASP A 133 5.80 -13.35 -17.25
CA ASP A 133 7.26 -13.51 -17.18
C ASP A 133 7.70 -13.78 -15.71
N VAL A 134 8.72 -14.62 -15.59
CA VAL A 134 9.35 -14.88 -14.30
C VAL A 134 10.02 -13.60 -13.79
N ALA A 135 9.56 -13.09 -12.67
CA ALA A 135 10.13 -11.91 -12.02
C ALA A 135 11.59 -12.14 -11.59
N ARG A 136 12.45 -11.16 -11.91
CA ARG A 136 13.90 -11.21 -11.61
C ARG A 136 14.40 -9.84 -11.16
N PRO A 137 14.00 -9.40 -9.97
CA PRO A 137 14.42 -8.12 -9.43
C PRO A 137 15.95 -8.06 -9.29
N VAL A 138 16.54 -6.91 -9.64
CA VAL A 138 18.00 -6.68 -9.62
C VAL A 138 18.43 -5.72 -8.51
N SER A 139 17.50 -5.27 -7.67
CA SER A 139 17.75 -4.35 -6.55
C SER A 139 17.07 -4.82 -5.28
N GLY A 140 17.59 -4.43 -4.11
CA GLY A 140 16.94 -4.70 -2.81
C GLY A 140 15.53 -4.13 -2.73
N TYR A 141 15.29 -2.96 -3.33
CA TYR A 141 13.94 -2.40 -3.47
C TYR A 141 13.03 -3.32 -4.31
N GLY A 142 13.47 -3.68 -5.51
CA GLY A 142 12.70 -4.55 -6.40
C GLY A 142 12.39 -5.90 -5.76
N LEU A 143 13.39 -6.50 -5.10
CA LEU A 143 13.21 -7.76 -4.37
C LEU A 143 12.15 -7.62 -3.27
N SER A 144 12.23 -6.56 -2.45
CA SER A 144 11.23 -6.36 -1.38
C SER A 144 9.82 -6.08 -1.91
N LYS A 145 9.68 -5.44 -3.08
CA LYS A 145 8.38 -5.26 -3.73
C LYS A 145 7.83 -6.59 -4.24
N ARG A 146 8.65 -7.44 -4.83
CA ARG A 146 8.26 -8.81 -5.23
C ARG A 146 7.86 -9.67 -4.03
N GLU A 147 8.66 -9.66 -2.97
CA GLU A 147 8.33 -10.35 -1.71
C GLU A 147 7.01 -9.81 -1.10
N GLY A 148 6.71 -8.52 -1.28
CA GLY A 148 5.43 -7.90 -0.87
C GLY A 148 4.24 -8.42 -1.68
N GLU A 149 4.39 -8.59 -3.01
CA GLU A 149 3.37 -9.22 -3.87
C GLU A 149 3.10 -10.66 -3.43
N GLU A 150 4.14 -11.45 -3.23
CA GLU A 150 4.05 -12.83 -2.75
C GLU A 150 3.38 -12.92 -1.36
N ALA A 151 3.64 -11.93 -0.50
CA ALA A 151 2.96 -11.85 0.79
C ALA A 151 1.44 -11.62 0.62
N VAL A 152 1.01 -10.77 -0.32
CA VAL A 152 -0.42 -10.60 -0.61
C VAL A 152 -1.02 -11.89 -1.14
N GLU A 153 -0.40 -12.54 -2.13
CA GLU A 153 -0.88 -13.80 -2.69
C GLU A 153 -1.02 -14.92 -1.64
N ARG A 154 -0.12 -14.96 -0.68
CA ARG A 154 -0.11 -15.96 0.40
C ARG A 154 -1.11 -15.63 1.51
N GLU A 155 -1.12 -14.40 1.98
CA GLU A 155 -1.83 -14.00 3.19
C GLU A 155 -3.28 -13.53 2.91
N TRP A 156 -3.59 -13.05 1.69
CA TRP A 156 -4.92 -12.53 1.39
C TRP A 156 -5.74 -13.54 0.58
N LYS A 157 -6.90 -13.92 1.14
CA LYS A 157 -7.87 -14.85 0.53
C LYS A 157 -9.26 -14.20 0.36
N GLY A 158 -9.30 -12.88 0.42
CA GLY A 158 -10.51 -12.10 0.15
C GLY A 158 -10.91 -12.12 -1.34
N PRO A 159 -11.97 -11.38 -1.68
CA PRO A 159 -12.48 -11.30 -3.05
C PRO A 159 -11.46 -10.76 -4.03
#